data_6eb3fd07d9f66e82b4fd2d592374e3a3
#
_entry.id   6eb3fd07d9f66e82b4fd2d592374e3a3
#
_cell.length_a   1.000
_cell.length_b   1.000
_cell.length_c   1.000
_cell.angle_alpha   90.00
_cell.angle_beta   90.00
_cell.angle_gamma   90.00
#
_symmetry.space_group_name_H-M   'P 1'
#
loop_
_entity.id
_entity.type
_entity.pdbx_description
1 polymer ?
#
loop_
_entity_poly.entity_id
_entity_poly.type
_entity_poly.pdbx_seq_one_letter_code
_entity_poly.pdbx_strand_id
1 'polypeptide(L)'
;MLCAAAAERNKQPIADVLLQCVDPRLPLQALEIASGSGQHVVHFAQQMPRVTWQPSDNEARSLVSISSYIEATKVNNVKPPIYLDASQSWETWGGLQPNSVHLIVNINMIHISPLNCTEGLFQGAGKLLKPGGLLLTYGPYSINGIITPQSNVDFDYSLRQRNSEWGLRDTSLLQALAEQNEMFLEQGG
;
A
#
# COMPACT_ATOMS: atom_id res chain seq x y z
N MET A 1 2.32 20.19 3.09
CA MET A 1 1.91 19.04 2.22
C MET A 1 3.02 18.73 1.22
N LEU A 2 3.34 17.47 1.04
CA LEU A 2 4.20 17.01 -0.04
C LEU A 2 3.35 16.78 -1.29
N CYS A 3 3.95 16.86 -2.47
CA CYS A 3 3.25 16.59 -3.72
C CYS A 3 4.12 15.69 -4.60
N ALA A 4 3.54 14.60 -5.08
CA ALA A 4 4.19 13.67 -5.98
C ALA A 4 3.40 13.61 -7.30
N ALA A 5 4.05 14.00 -8.40
CA ALA A 5 3.40 14.02 -9.71
C ALA A 5 2.89 12.63 -10.13
N ALA A 6 3.65 11.58 -9.79
CA ALA A 6 3.22 10.20 -10.08
C ALA A 6 1.92 9.84 -9.34
N ALA A 7 1.78 10.28 -8.08
CA ALA A 7 0.55 10.04 -7.31
C ALA A 7 -0.65 10.77 -7.93
N GLU A 8 -0.46 11.98 -8.41
CA GLU A 8 -1.53 12.70 -9.11
C GLU A 8 -1.98 11.98 -10.38
N ARG A 9 -1.04 11.36 -11.12
CA ARG A 9 -1.37 10.63 -12.35
C ARG A 9 -2.09 9.31 -12.10
N ASN A 10 -1.71 8.58 -11.04
CA ASN A 10 -2.19 7.20 -10.84
C ASN A 10 -3.31 7.05 -9.81
N LYS A 11 -3.66 8.11 -9.08
CA LYS A 11 -4.65 8.00 -8.00
C LYS A 11 -6.02 7.54 -8.49
N GLN A 12 -6.51 8.09 -9.60
CA GLN A 12 -7.82 7.70 -10.11
C GLN A 12 -7.82 6.31 -10.74
N PRO A 13 -6.84 5.93 -11.57
CA PRO A 13 -6.75 4.53 -12.04
C PRO A 13 -6.72 3.50 -10.91
N ILE A 14 -6.00 3.77 -9.83
CA ILE A 14 -5.97 2.87 -8.67
C ILE A 14 -7.31 2.86 -7.95
N ALA A 15 -7.95 4.03 -7.79
CA ALA A 15 -9.29 4.11 -7.19
C ALA A 15 -10.30 3.30 -7.99
N ASP A 16 -10.23 3.34 -9.32
CA ASP A 16 -11.12 2.56 -10.19
C ASP A 16 -10.97 1.06 -9.94
N VAL A 17 -9.74 0.57 -9.76
CA VAL A 17 -9.49 -0.83 -9.42
C VAL A 17 -10.07 -1.17 -8.05
N LEU A 18 -9.88 -0.31 -7.06
CA LEU A 18 -10.44 -0.51 -5.72
C LEU A 18 -11.96 -0.62 -5.75
N LEU A 19 -12.62 0.23 -6.54
CA LEU A 19 -14.08 0.22 -6.68
C LEU A 19 -14.59 -1.06 -7.35
N GLN A 20 -13.77 -1.75 -8.12
CA GLN A 20 -14.08 -3.06 -8.67
C GLN A 20 -13.87 -4.20 -7.68
N CYS A 21 -12.96 -4.03 -6.72
CA CYS A 21 -12.54 -5.09 -5.80
C CYS A 21 -13.37 -5.13 -4.52
N VAL A 22 -13.94 -4.01 -4.09
CA VAL A 22 -14.70 -3.91 -2.85
C VAL A 22 -16.04 -3.22 -3.09
N ASP A 23 -17.03 -3.48 -2.23
CA ASP A 23 -18.30 -2.76 -2.28
C ASP A 23 -18.18 -1.47 -1.44
N PRO A 24 -18.09 -0.30 -2.10
CA PRO A 24 -17.87 0.96 -1.39
C PRO A 24 -19.09 1.45 -0.61
N ARG A 25 -20.24 0.79 -0.76
CA ARG A 25 -21.48 1.10 -0.03
C ARG A 25 -21.45 0.54 1.38
N LEU A 26 -20.56 -0.41 1.66
CA LEU A 26 -20.43 -1.04 2.97
C LEU A 26 -19.49 -0.22 3.88
N PRO A 27 -19.73 -0.22 5.20
CA PRO A 27 -18.87 0.48 6.16
C PRO A 27 -17.58 -0.32 6.41
N LEU A 28 -16.65 -0.28 5.47
CA LEU A 28 -15.42 -1.03 5.53
C LEU A 28 -14.32 -0.28 6.28
N GLN A 29 -13.39 -1.04 6.86
CA GLN A 29 -12.16 -0.54 7.47
C GLN A 29 -10.99 -0.83 6.53
N ALA A 30 -10.22 0.18 6.18
CA ALA A 30 -9.07 0.05 5.28
C ALA A 30 -7.81 0.62 5.92
N LEU A 31 -6.69 -0.04 5.67
CA LEU A 31 -5.36 0.39 6.09
C LEU A 31 -4.54 0.67 4.84
N GLU A 32 -3.91 1.84 4.76
CA GLU A 32 -2.88 2.08 3.75
C GLU A 32 -1.51 2.05 4.40
N ILE A 33 -0.61 1.21 3.90
CA ILE A 33 0.77 1.10 4.36
C ILE A 33 1.65 1.87 3.38
N ALA A 34 2.54 2.71 3.91
CA ALA A 34 3.39 3.61 3.15
C ALA A 34 2.55 4.65 2.37
N SER A 35 1.81 5.45 3.10
CA SER A 35 0.89 6.45 2.53
C SER A 35 1.61 7.63 1.87
N GLY A 36 2.89 7.81 2.13
CA GLY A 36 3.71 8.85 1.52
C GLY A 36 3.18 10.26 1.79
N SER A 37 2.84 10.98 0.72
CA SER A 37 2.33 12.34 0.83
C SER A 37 0.92 12.43 1.43
N GLY A 38 0.13 11.38 1.30
CA GLY A 38 -1.30 11.36 1.66
C GLY A 38 -2.25 11.59 0.50
N GLN A 39 -1.72 11.80 -0.72
CA GLN A 39 -2.54 12.08 -1.91
C GLN A 39 -3.48 10.93 -2.24
N HIS A 40 -3.00 9.67 -2.17
CA HIS A 40 -3.82 8.51 -2.48
C HIS A 40 -4.93 8.31 -1.45
N VAL A 41 -4.61 8.27 -0.16
CA VAL A 41 -5.60 7.96 0.88
C VAL A 41 -6.73 8.98 0.91
N VAL A 42 -6.42 10.26 0.75
CA VAL A 42 -7.41 11.31 0.72
C VAL A 42 -8.31 11.18 -0.51
N HIS A 43 -7.73 10.88 -1.67
CA HIS A 43 -8.50 10.66 -2.90
C HIS A 43 -9.42 9.45 -2.76
N PHE A 44 -8.93 8.33 -2.23
CA PHE A 44 -9.74 7.14 -2.00
C PHE A 44 -10.88 7.42 -1.02
N ALA A 45 -10.60 8.16 0.04
CA ALA A 45 -11.61 8.54 1.02
C ALA A 45 -12.74 9.38 0.40
N GLN A 46 -12.39 10.28 -0.51
CA GLN A 46 -13.39 11.09 -1.25
C GLN A 46 -14.24 10.22 -2.17
N GLN A 47 -13.63 9.20 -2.80
CA GLN A 47 -14.34 8.29 -3.71
C GLN A 47 -15.20 7.26 -2.97
N MET A 48 -14.85 6.95 -1.72
CA MET A 48 -15.49 5.90 -0.93
C MET A 48 -15.84 6.42 0.47
N PRO A 49 -16.88 7.27 0.58
CA PRO A 49 -17.16 7.98 1.83
C PRO A 49 -17.58 7.07 2.99
N ARG A 50 -18.00 5.83 2.74
CA ARG A 50 -18.35 4.88 3.80
C ARG A 50 -17.20 4.02 4.28
N VAL A 51 -16.06 4.05 3.58
CA VAL A 51 -14.85 3.35 4.00
C VAL A 51 -14.05 4.26 4.93
N THR A 52 -13.65 3.72 6.08
CA THR A 52 -12.79 4.44 7.02
C THR A 52 -11.34 4.03 6.76
N TRP A 53 -10.50 5.01 6.53
CA TRP A 53 -9.10 4.80 6.17
C TRP A 53 -8.17 5.10 7.34
N GLN A 54 -7.24 4.17 7.58
CA GLN A 54 -6.11 4.37 8.48
C GLN A 54 -4.85 4.53 7.65
N PRO A 55 -4.33 5.75 7.44
CA PRO A 55 -3.05 5.95 6.78
C PRO A 55 -1.89 5.68 7.72
N SER A 56 -0.73 5.36 7.15
CA SER A 56 0.47 5.08 7.91
C SER A 56 1.73 5.32 7.09
N ASP A 57 2.83 5.59 7.76
CA ASP A 57 4.14 5.72 7.13
C ASP A 57 5.23 5.58 8.19
N ASN A 58 6.46 5.34 7.77
CA ASN A 58 7.61 5.25 8.68
C ASN A 58 8.46 6.53 8.71
N GLU A 59 8.06 7.58 8.00
CA GLU A 59 8.76 8.86 7.96
C GLU A 59 7.94 9.97 8.57
N ALA A 60 8.58 10.76 9.47
CA ALA A 60 7.91 11.87 10.13
C ALA A 60 7.37 12.92 9.13
N ARG A 61 8.12 13.21 8.06
CA ARG A 61 7.69 14.15 7.02
C ARG A 61 6.41 13.70 6.34
N SER A 62 6.29 12.41 6.08
CA SER A 62 5.09 11.84 5.47
C SER A 62 3.90 11.94 6.41
N LEU A 63 4.09 11.64 7.69
CA LEU A 63 3.01 11.75 8.67
C LEU A 63 2.48 13.17 8.77
N VAL A 64 3.36 14.18 8.74
CA VAL A 64 2.96 15.58 8.72
C VAL A 64 2.19 15.91 7.44
N SER A 65 2.66 15.46 6.28
CA SER A 65 2.01 15.69 5.00
C SER A 65 0.61 15.08 4.96
N ILE A 66 0.47 13.84 5.44
CA ILE A 66 -0.83 13.15 5.50
C ILE A 66 -1.82 13.97 6.33
N SER A 67 -1.40 14.40 7.52
CA SER A 67 -2.25 15.24 8.40
C SER A 67 -2.67 16.54 7.72
N SER A 68 -1.74 17.16 6.98
CA SER A 68 -2.03 18.40 6.24
C SER A 68 -3.06 18.19 5.13
N TYR A 69 -2.97 17.08 4.41
CA TYR A 69 -3.95 16.73 3.37
C TYR A 69 -5.34 16.47 3.96
N ILE A 70 -5.39 15.75 5.09
CA ILE A 70 -6.66 15.50 5.79
C ILE A 70 -7.32 16.81 6.17
N GLU A 71 -6.56 17.74 6.75
CA GLU A 71 -7.08 19.02 7.17
C GLU A 71 -7.52 19.89 6.00
N ALA A 72 -6.69 19.96 4.94
CA ALA A 72 -6.97 20.79 3.78
C ALA A 72 -8.20 20.32 3.00
N THR A 73 -8.42 19.02 2.90
CA THR A 73 -9.54 18.43 2.14
C THR A 73 -10.79 18.23 2.95
N LYS A 74 -10.68 18.34 4.28
CA LYS A 74 -11.81 18.19 5.20
C LYS A 74 -12.53 16.84 5.11
N VAL A 75 -11.83 15.79 4.68
CA VAL A 75 -12.38 14.44 4.69
C VAL A 75 -12.63 14.00 6.14
N ASN A 76 -13.75 13.29 6.36
CA ASN A 76 -14.13 12.85 7.70
C ASN A 76 -13.98 11.35 7.92
N ASN A 77 -13.50 10.62 6.92
CA ASN A 77 -13.34 9.17 6.95
C ASN A 77 -11.87 8.73 6.86
N VAL A 78 -10.93 9.60 7.23
CA VAL A 78 -9.51 9.28 7.35
C VAL A 78 -9.07 9.56 8.77
N LYS A 79 -8.56 8.55 9.45
CA LYS A 79 -8.02 8.66 10.80
C LYS A 79 -6.68 9.40 10.77
N PRO A 80 -6.25 9.99 11.90
CA PRO A 80 -4.89 10.51 11.99
C PRO A 80 -3.87 9.44 11.64
N PRO A 81 -2.78 9.78 10.92
CA PRO A 81 -1.80 8.80 10.49
C PRO A 81 -1.06 8.18 11.69
N ILE A 82 -0.66 6.93 11.55
CA ILE A 82 0.15 6.22 12.54
C ILE A 82 1.53 5.92 11.97
N TYR A 83 2.52 5.83 12.85
CA TYR A 83 3.82 5.31 12.49
C TYR A 83 3.70 3.81 12.24
N LEU A 84 4.25 3.35 11.11
CA LEU A 84 4.24 1.93 10.75
C LEU A 84 5.48 1.63 9.91
N ASP A 85 6.32 0.71 10.39
CA ASP A 85 7.45 0.18 9.66
C ASP A 85 7.13 -1.26 9.26
N ALA A 86 6.98 -1.49 7.95
CA ALA A 86 6.60 -2.79 7.42
C ALA A 86 7.64 -3.88 7.72
N SER A 87 8.91 -3.52 7.94
CA SER A 87 9.95 -4.48 8.31
C SER A 87 9.85 -4.98 9.75
N GLN A 88 9.11 -4.27 10.59
CA GLN A 88 8.88 -4.65 11.99
C GLN A 88 7.62 -5.49 12.12
N SER A 89 7.49 -6.21 13.22
CA SER A 89 6.31 -7.04 13.48
C SER A 89 5.02 -6.20 13.45
N TRP A 90 3.96 -6.77 12.87
CA TRP A 90 2.63 -6.14 12.84
C TRP A 90 2.14 -5.73 14.24
N GLU A 91 2.62 -6.41 15.28
CA GLU A 91 2.27 -6.11 16.67
C GLU A 91 2.75 -4.72 17.11
N THR A 92 3.72 -4.12 16.38
CA THR A 92 4.21 -2.76 16.61
C THR A 92 3.43 -1.70 15.83
N TRP A 93 2.44 -2.09 15.03
CA TRP A 93 1.74 -1.20 14.11
C TRP A 93 0.58 -0.49 14.79
N GLY A 94 0.88 0.51 15.61
CA GLY A 94 -0.11 1.45 16.12
C GLY A 94 -1.31 0.86 16.86
N GLY A 95 -1.17 -0.32 17.45
CA GLY A 95 -2.26 -0.98 18.17
C GLY A 95 -3.30 -1.64 17.29
N LEU A 96 -3.02 -1.84 15.99
CA LEU A 96 -3.93 -2.54 15.08
C LEU A 96 -4.17 -3.97 15.56
N GLN A 97 -5.41 -4.43 15.48
CA GLN A 97 -5.83 -5.72 16.00
C GLN A 97 -5.94 -6.78 14.90
N PRO A 98 -5.76 -8.07 15.22
CA PRO A 98 -5.99 -9.15 14.26
C PRO A 98 -7.44 -9.13 13.74
N ASN A 99 -7.61 -9.51 12.48
CA ASN A 99 -8.92 -9.64 11.83
C ASN A 99 -9.78 -8.37 11.98
N SER A 100 -9.16 -7.20 11.81
CA SER A 100 -9.82 -5.92 12.04
C SER A 100 -10.06 -5.09 10.78
N VAL A 101 -9.40 -5.42 9.66
CA VAL A 101 -9.52 -4.63 8.44
C VAL A 101 -10.01 -5.47 7.28
N HIS A 102 -10.76 -4.84 6.37
CA HIS A 102 -11.32 -5.45 5.17
C HIS A 102 -10.41 -5.29 3.97
N LEU A 103 -9.57 -4.25 3.99
CA LEU A 103 -8.74 -3.87 2.86
C LEU A 103 -7.41 -3.32 3.37
N ILE A 104 -6.31 -3.77 2.76
CA ILE A 104 -4.99 -3.17 2.94
C ILE A 104 -4.47 -2.77 1.58
N VAL A 105 -4.00 -1.52 1.45
CA VAL A 105 -3.46 -0.97 0.21
C VAL A 105 -2.01 -0.57 0.42
N ASN A 106 -1.16 -0.96 -0.51
CA ASN A 106 0.27 -0.62 -0.51
C ASN A 106 0.69 -0.23 -1.91
N ILE A 107 1.11 1.01 -2.09
CA ILE A 107 1.41 1.59 -3.39
C ILE A 107 2.85 2.07 -3.42
N ASN A 108 3.62 1.58 -4.39
CA ASN A 108 4.99 2.03 -4.66
C ASN A 108 5.95 1.97 -3.45
N MET A 109 5.87 0.88 -2.67
CA MET A 109 6.81 0.62 -1.58
C MET A 109 7.76 -0.55 -1.90
N ILE A 110 7.22 -1.63 -2.45
CA ILE A 110 7.92 -2.93 -2.54
C ILE A 110 9.25 -2.84 -3.28
N HIS A 111 9.30 -2.07 -4.35
CA HIS A 111 10.51 -1.92 -5.17
C HIS A 111 11.54 -0.93 -4.58
N ILE A 112 11.14 -0.09 -3.65
CA ILE A 112 11.96 0.97 -3.06
C ILE A 112 12.13 0.77 -1.56
N SER A 113 12.24 -0.47 -1.14
CA SER A 113 12.46 -0.88 0.24
C SER A 113 13.18 -2.23 0.26
N PRO A 114 13.86 -2.58 1.37
CA PRO A 114 14.45 -3.90 1.51
C PRO A 114 13.41 -5.01 1.49
N LEU A 115 13.83 -6.21 1.12
CA LEU A 115 12.94 -7.38 1.02
C LEU A 115 12.17 -7.66 2.32
N ASN A 116 12.77 -7.40 3.47
CA ASN A 116 12.09 -7.63 4.75
C ASN A 116 10.84 -6.74 4.94
N CYS A 117 10.76 -5.61 4.23
CA CYS A 117 9.53 -4.80 4.22
C CYS A 117 8.41 -5.50 3.45
N THR A 118 8.74 -6.15 2.34
CA THR A 118 7.78 -6.95 1.57
C THR A 118 7.31 -8.15 2.40
N GLU A 119 8.23 -8.86 3.02
CA GLU A 119 7.89 -9.99 3.89
C GLU A 119 6.99 -9.56 5.04
N GLY A 120 7.33 -8.47 5.72
CA GLY A 120 6.53 -7.93 6.82
C GLY A 120 5.14 -7.45 6.40
N LEU A 121 5.04 -6.87 5.20
CA LEU A 121 3.76 -6.48 4.61
C LEU A 121 2.81 -7.67 4.51
N PHE A 122 3.27 -8.78 3.94
CA PHE A 122 2.44 -9.97 3.77
C PHE A 122 2.12 -10.66 5.10
N GLN A 123 3.09 -10.72 6.02
CA GLN A 123 2.85 -11.27 7.36
C GLN A 123 1.79 -10.45 8.12
N GLY A 124 1.92 -9.13 8.10
CA GLY A 124 0.96 -8.24 8.75
C GLY A 124 -0.41 -8.32 8.12
N ALA A 125 -0.48 -8.33 6.79
CA ALA A 125 -1.75 -8.45 6.07
C ALA A 125 -2.46 -9.75 6.44
N GLY A 126 -1.74 -10.87 6.50
CA GLY A 126 -2.32 -12.15 6.88
C GLY A 126 -2.92 -12.15 8.29
N LYS A 127 -2.38 -11.34 9.20
CA LYS A 127 -2.88 -11.24 10.57
C LYS A 127 -4.03 -10.23 10.71
N LEU A 128 -3.93 -9.11 10.03
CA LEU A 128 -4.85 -7.99 10.20
C LEU A 128 -6.12 -8.10 9.37
N LEU A 129 -6.06 -8.75 8.20
CA LEU A 129 -7.21 -8.87 7.33
C LEU A 129 -8.26 -9.80 7.91
N LYS A 130 -9.51 -9.39 7.80
CA LYS A 130 -10.66 -10.25 8.06
C LYS A 130 -10.72 -11.36 7.02
N PRO A 131 -11.35 -12.51 7.32
CA PRO A 131 -11.62 -13.52 6.29
C PRO A 131 -12.35 -12.89 5.11
N GLY A 132 -11.89 -13.15 3.89
CA GLY A 132 -12.41 -12.53 2.68
C GLY A 132 -11.90 -11.12 2.42
N GLY A 133 -11.05 -10.60 3.30
CA GLY A 133 -10.39 -9.30 3.09
C GLY A 133 -9.35 -9.33 1.98
N LEU A 134 -8.97 -8.15 1.50
CA LEU A 134 -8.12 -7.99 0.34
C LEU A 134 -6.87 -7.18 0.66
N LEU A 135 -5.71 -7.70 0.23
CA LEU A 135 -4.48 -6.91 0.11
C LEU A 135 -4.29 -6.53 -1.36
N LEU A 136 -4.21 -5.23 -1.63
CA LEU A 136 -3.90 -4.71 -2.97
C LEU A 136 -2.53 -4.06 -2.93
N THR A 137 -1.64 -4.51 -3.82
CA THR A 137 -0.35 -3.87 -4.04
C THR A 137 -0.28 -3.29 -5.43
N TYR A 138 0.38 -2.15 -5.57
CA TYR A 138 0.59 -1.48 -6.85
C TYR A 138 2.05 -1.06 -6.97
N GLY A 139 2.63 -1.31 -8.12
CA GLY A 139 3.99 -0.91 -8.43
C GLY A 139 4.50 -1.66 -9.65
N PRO A 140 5.72 -1.34 -10.11
CA PRO A 140 6.35 -2.09 -11.19
C PRO A 140 6.89 -3.42 -10.65
N TYR A 141 6.55 -4.51 -11.31
CA TYR A 141 7.01 -5.86 -10.96
C TYR A 141 7.65 -6.52 -12.17
N SER A 142 8.52 -7.50 -11.93
CA SER A 142 8.89 -8.45 -12.97
C SER A 142 7.85 -9.58 -13.01
N ILE A 143 7.72 -10.19 -14.18
CA ILE A 143 6.81 -11.32 -14.39
C ILE A 143 7.62 -12.46 -14.98
N ASN A 144 7.73 -13.56 -14.25
CA ASN A 144 8.57 -14.69 -14.62
C ASN A 144 10.02 -14.30 -14.94
N GLY A 145 10.56 -13.37 -14.14
CA GLY A 145 11.93 -12.89 -14.27
C GLY A 145 12.13 -11.85 -15.38
N ILE A 146 11.07 -11.43 -16.05
CA ILE A 146 11.15 -10.49 -17.19
C ILE A 146 10.59 -9.14 -16.76
N ILE A 147 11.39 -8.09 -16.98
CA ILE A 147 10.99 -6.72 -16.70
C ILE A 147 10.62 -6.04 -18.02
N THR A 148 9.41 -5.51 -18.11
CA THR A 148 8.93 -4.74 -19.25
C THR A 148 8.10 -3.55 -18.75
N PRO A 149 8.01 -2.46 -19.51
CA PRO A 149 8.80 -2.10 -20.70
C PRO A 149 10.24 -1.73 -20.36
N GLN A 150 11.00 -1.30 -21.35
CA GLN A 150 12.41 -0.90 -21.15
C GLN A 150 12.58 0.15 -20.05
N SER A 151 11.64 1.08 -19.93
CA SER A 151 11.69 2.09 -18.87
C SER A 151 11.71 1.47 -17.46
N ASN A 152 11.06 0.34 -17.26
CA ASN A 152 11.11 -0.38 -15.97
C ASN A 152 12.45 -1.09 -15.77
N VAL A 153 13.08 -1.56 -16.84
CA VAL A 153 14.45 -2.12 -16.78
C VAL A 153 15.42 -1.03 -16.31
N ASP A 154 15.33 0.15 -16.92
CA ASP A 154 16.16 1.30 -16.56
C ASP A 154 15.89 1.76 -15.13
N PHE A 155 14.64 1.75 -14.72
CA PHE A 155 14.23 2.09 -13.36
C PHE A 155 14.79 1.11 -12.34
N ASP A 156 14.71 -0.18 -12.61
CA ASP A 156 15.27 -1.22 -11.74
C ASP A 156 16.78 -1.03 -11.56
N TYR A 157 17.48 -0.77 -12.66
CA TYR A 157 18.91 -0.47 -12.60
C TYR A 157 19.21 0.75 -11.72
N SER A 158 18.45 1.83 -11.93
CA SER A 158 18.59 3.06 -11.15
C SER A 158 18.35 2.82 -9.65
N LEU A 159 17.34 2.04 -9.30
CA LEU A 159 17.05 1.69 -7.91
C LEU A 159 18.22 0.95 -7.28
N ARG A 160 18.77 -0.05 -7.96
CA ARG A 160 19.88 -0.88 -7.46
C ARG A 160 21.17 -0.07 -7.31
N GLN A 161 21.37 0.96 -8.14
CA GLN A 161 22.50 1.88 -7.99
C GLN A 161 22.35 2.79 -6.78
N ARG A 162 21.10 3.17 -6.43
CA ARG A 162 20.82 4.01 -5.27
C ARG A 162 20.89 3.24 -3.95
N ASN A 163 20.44 1.99 -3.97
CA ASN A 163 20.48 1.10 -2.80
C ASN A 163 20.45 -0.35 -3.30
N SER A 164 21.46 -1.13 -2.93
CA SER A 164 21.59 -2.53 -3.37
C SER A 164 20.47 -3.44 -2.86
N GLU A 165 19.74 -3.02 -1.82
CA GLU A 165 18.61 -3.79 -1.28
C GLU A 165 17.29 -3.50 -2.00
N TRP A 166 17.26 -2.50 -2.88
CA TRP A 166 16.08 -2.13 -3.66
C TRP A 166 16.09 -2.83 -5.03
N GLY A 167 14.95 -2.84 -5.67
CA GLY A 167 14.77 -3.36 -7.02
C GLY A 167 13.39 -3.94 -7.23
N LEU A 168 13.00 -4.12 -8.49
CA LEU A 168 11.72 -4.72 -8.82
C LEU A 168 11.68 -6.16 -8.34
N ARG A 169 10.58 -6.54 -7.71
CA ARG A 169 10.35 -7.91 -7.26
C ARG A 169 9.49 -8.64 -8.28
N ASP A 170 9.65 -9.95 -8.34
CA ASP A 170 8.85 -10.78 -9.23
C ASP A 170 7.47 -11.08 -8.62
N THR A 171 6.45 -11.14 -9.46
CA THR A 171 5.10 -11.48 -8.99
C THR A 171 5.03 -12.85 -8.35
N SER A 172 5.89 -13.79 -8.76
CA SER A 172 5.98 -15.13 -8.16
C SER A 172 6.42 -15.07 -6.69
N LEU A 173 7.30 -14.13 -6.34
CA LEU A 173 7.70 -13.91 -4.95
C LEU A 173 6.51 -13.42 -4.12
N LEU A 174 5.76 -12.47 -4.65
CA LEU A 174 4.59 -11.94 -3.94
C LEU A 174 3.53 -13.02 -3.75
N GLN A 175 3.31 -13.84 -4.77
CA GLN A 175 2.38 -14.95 -4.69
C GLN A 175 2.81 -15.96 -3.63
N ALA A 176 4.10 -16.31 -3.57
CA ALA A 176 4.62 -17.23 -2.57
C ALA A 176 4.46 -16.67 -1.15
N LEU A 177 4.74 -15.38 -0.95
CA LEU A 177 4.56 -14.72 0.35
C LEU A 177 3.09 -14.67 0.75
N ALA A 178 2.19 -14.44 -0.20
CA ALA A 178 0.76 -14.46 0.05
C ALA A 178 0.34 -15.85 0.56
N GLU A 179 0.72 -16.90 -0.16
CA GLU A 179 0.37 -18.27 0.19
C GLU A 179 0.94 -18.69 1.55
N GLN A 180 2.15 -18.27 1.88
CA GLN A 180 2.76 -18.51 3.20
C GLN A 180 1.95 -17.85 4.34
N ASN A 181 1.17 -16.83 4.03
CA ASN A 181 0.36 -16.09 4.99
C ASN A 181 -1.14 -16.30 4.78
N GLU A 182 -1.51 -17.43 4.19
CA GLU A 182 -2.89 -17.87 4.00
C GLU A 182 -3.73 -16.94 3.11
N MET A 183 -3.06 -16.28 2.16
CA MET A 183 -3.70 -15.48 1.13
C MET A 183 -3.44 -16.10 -0.24
N PHE A 184 -4.31 -15.80 -1.19
CA PHE A 184 -4.20 -16.33 -2.56
C PHE A 184 -4.25 -15.19 -3.56
N LEU A 185 -3.49 -15.33 -4.66
CA LEU A 185 -3.55 -14.35 -5.75
C LEU A 185 -4.92 -14.47 -6.42
N GLU A 186 -5.67 -13.39 -6.42
CA GLU A 186 -6.98 -13.36 -7.04
C GLU A 186 -6.93 -12.77 -8.44
N GLN A 187 -6.14 -11.71 -8.62
CA GLN A 187 -5.98 -11.06 -9.92
C GLN A 187 -4.63 -10.35 -9.98
N GLY A 188 -3.86 -10.63 -11.04
CA GLY A 188 -2.62 -9.94 -11.33
C GLY A 188 -2.76 -9.02 -12.53
N GLY A 189 -2.04 -7.93 -12.49
CA GLY A 189 -2.03 -6.98 -13.58
C GLY A 189 -2.55 -5.61 -13.25
#